data_1a8b32c860f6ce403ddd348b77e9e79b
#
_entry.id   1a8b32c860f6ce403ddd348b77e9e79b
#
_cell.length_a   1.000
_cell.length_b   1.000
_cell.length_c   1.000
_cell.angle_alpha   90.00
_cell.angle_beta   90.00
_cell.angle_gamma   90.00
#
_symmetry.space_group_name_H-M   'P 1'
#
loop_
_entity.id
_entity.type
_entity.pdbx_description
1 polymer ?
#
loop_
_entity_poly.entity_id
_entity_poly.type
_entity_poly.pdbx_seq_one_letter_code
_entity_poly.pdbx_strand_id
1 'polypeptide(L)'
;MLTLAHLQQRRSRRWLFGLTLLLLVTLLISLCAGEQWIPPGEWLSAKGQLFIWQIRLPRTLAVLLVGAALALSGAIMQALFENPLAEPGLLGVSNGAGVGLIAAVLLGKGVLPGWALGLCAIFGALLITFILLRFARRHLSTSRLLLAGVALGIICSALMTWAVYFSTSFDLRQLMYWMMGGFGGVDWQQLWLMIALLPVLCWVCLQSQPLNLLALGEVSARQLGLPLWLWRKLLVVATGWMVGVSVALAGAIGFIGLVI
;
A
#
# COMPACT_ATOMS: atom_id res chain seq x y z
N MET A 1 -30.32 -1.77 24.76
CA MET A 1 -29.08 -1.38 24.05
C MET A 1 -27.95 -2.41 24.18
N LEU A 2 -27.67 -2.96 25.37
CA LEU A 2 -26.60 -3.97 25.57
C LEU A 2 -26.80 -5.24 24.73
N THR A 3 -28.03 -5.71 24.55
CA THR A 3 -28.33 -6.91 23.72
C THR A 3 -28.02 -6.73 22.25
N LEU A 4 -28.27 -5.54 21.67
CA LEU A 4 -27.95 -5.23 20.28
C LEU A 4 -26.42 -5.15 20.06
N ALA A 5 -25.68 -4.56 20.99
CA ALA A 5 -24.22 -4.51 20.94
C ALA A 5 -23.60 -5.92 20.97
N HIS A 6 -24.10 -6.81 21.84
CA HIS A 6 -23.65 -8.21 21.89
C HIS A 6 -23.97 -9.00 20.60
N LEU A 7 -25.14 -8.77 20.00
CA LEU A 7 -25.52 -9.42 18.73
C LEU A 7 -24.62 -8.94 17.58
N GLN A 8 -24.33 -7.65 17.53
CA GLN A 8 -23.44 -7.06 16.51
C GLN A 8 -22.01 -7.56 16.68
N GLN A 9 -21.51 -7.67 17.91
CA GLN A 9 -20.20 -8.20 18.21
C GLN A 9 -20.06 -9.69 17.82
N ARG A 10 -21.10 -10.51 18.09
CA ARG A 10 -21.13 -11.93 17.67
C ARG A 10 -21.16 -12.06 16.15
N ARG A 11 -21.92 -11.20 15.46
CA ARG A 11 -21.97 -11.17 13.99
C ARG A 11 -20.62 -10.78 13.40
N SER A 12 -19.97 -9.75 13.93
CA SER A 12 -18.64 -9.29 13.51
C SER A 12 -17.59 -10.39 13.69
N ARG A 13 -17.59 -11.11 14.84
CA ARG A 13 -16.70 -12.24 15.08
C ARG A 13 -16.88 -13.38 14.07
N ARG A 14 -18.12 -13.71 13.70
CA ARG A 14 -18.39 -14.75 12.68
C ARG A 14 -17.84 -14.37 11.33
N TRP A 15 -18.03 -13.11 10.91
CA TRP A 15 -17.46 -12.60 9.66
C TRP A 15 -15.93 -12.60 9.68
N LEU A 16 -15.30 -12.15 10.77
CA LEU A 16 -13.86 -12.22 10.92
C LEU A 16 -13.33 -13.65 10.85
N PHE A 17 -13.99 -14.59 11.51
CA PHE A 17 -13.60 -16.00 11.43
C PHE A 17 -13.72 -16.54 10.00
N GLY A 18 -14.84 -16.25 9.30
CA GLY A 18 -15.04 -16.65 7.92
C GLY A 18 -13.98 -16.07 6.97
N LEU A 19 -13.67 -14.77 7.12
CA LEU A 19 -12.63 -14.11 6.34
C LEU A 19 -11.22 -14.66 6.63
N THR A 20 -10.92 -14.95 7.90
CA THR A 20 -9.64 -15.58 8.27
C THR A 20 -9.51 -16.97 7.67
N LEU A 21 -10.58 -17.77 7.72
CA LEU A 21 -10.59 -19.10 7.11
C LEU A 21 -10.41 -19.00 5.59
N LEU A 22 -11.12 -18.08 4.94
CA LEU A 22 -10.98 -17.82 3.50
C LEU A 22 -9.56 -17.42 3.15
N LEU A 23 -8.94 -16.53 3.95
CA LEU A 23 -7.55 -16.12 3.76
C LEU A 23 -6.60 -17.31 3.86
N LEU A 24 -6.75 -18.18 4.86
CA LEU A 24 -5.90 -19.36 5.01
C LEU A 24 -6.05 -20.32 3.83
N VAL A 25 -7.28 -20.55 3.38
CA VAL A 25 -7.56 -21.40 2.21
C VAL A 25 -6.94 -20.81 0.94
N THR A 26 -7.10 -19.50 0.71
CA THR A 26 -6.52 -18.82 -0.47
C THR A 26 -4.99 -18.81 -0.44
N LEU A 27 -4.37 -18.68 0.75
CA LEU A 27 -2.92 -18.80 0.91
C LEU A 27 -2.42 -20.21 0.57
N LEU A 28 -3.11 -21.25 1.03
CA LEU A 28 -2.78 -22.64 0.69
C LEU A 28 -2.93 -22.89 -0.81
N ILE A 29 -4.02 -22.42 -1.41
CA ILE A 29 -4.24 -22.54 -2.86
C ILE A 29 -3.14 -21.78 -3.62
N SER A 30 -2.77 -20.57 -3.19
CA SER A 30 -1.70 -19.77 -3.81
C SER A 30 -0.35 -20.48 -3.82
N LEU A 31 -0.04 -21.25 -2.77
CA LEU A 31 1.18 -22.06 -2.71
C LEU A 31 1.10 -23.30 -3.63
N CYS A 32 -0.08 -23.93 -3.73
CA CYS A 32 -0.26 -25.13 -4.56
C CYS A 32 -0.43 -24.79 -6.05
N ALA A 33 -1.13 -23.70 -6.38
CA ALA A 33 -1.50 -23.32 -7.74
C ALA A 33 -0.37 -22.61 -8.49
N GLY A 34 -0.24 -22.87 -9.77
CA GLY A 34 0.70 -22.25 -10.70
C GLY A 34 0.65 -23.01 -12.04
N GLU A 35 1.64 -22.84 -12.90
CA GLU A 35 1.75 -23.61 -14.15
C GLU A 35 1.70 -25.13 -13.91
N GLN A 36 2.24 -25.55 -12.77
CA GLN A 36 2.12 -26.93 -12.29
C GLN A 36 1.50 -26.90 -10.90
N TRP A 37 0.49 -27.77 -10.69
CA TRP A 37 -0.09 -28.01 -9.37
C TRP A 37 0.89 -28.85 -8.53
N ILE A 38 1.27 -28.34 -7.34
CA ILE A 38 2.15 -29.05 -6.41
C ILE A 38 1.38 -29.26 -5.11
N PRO A 39 0.97 -30.49 -4.81
CA PRO A 39 0.25 -30.79 -3.59
C PRO A 39 1.14 -30.62 -2.34
N PRO A 40 0.57 -30.40 -1.15
CA PRO A 40 1.34 -30.21 0.08
C PRO A 40 2.31 -31.34 0.42
N GLY A 41 2.01 -32.58 0.02
CA GLY A 41 2.88 -33.73 0.22
C GLY A 41 4.22 -33.68 -0.56
N GLU A 42 4.28 -32.87 -1.62
CA GLU A 42 5.48 -32.71 -2.45
C GLU A 42 6.29 -31.44 -2.15
N TRP A 43 5.91 -30.64 -1.16
CA TRP A 43 6.58 -29.37 -0.83
C TRP A 43 8.06 -29.53 -0.42
N LEU A 44 8.43 -30.70 0.12
CA LEU A 44 9.82 -31.03 0.49
C LEU A 44 10.62 -31.70 -0.63
N SER A 45 9.97 -32.02 -1.75
CA SER A 45 10.66 -32.54 -2.93
C SER A 45 11.57 -31.49 -3.58
N ALA A 46 12.52 -31.88 -4.43
CA ALA A 46 13.37 -30.95 -5.17
C ALA A 46 12.56 -29.92 -5.99
N LYS A 47 11.43 -30.33 -6.59
CA LYS A 47 10.49 -29.44 -7.28
C LYS A 47 9.81 -28.48 -6.29
N GLY A 48 9.36 -29.00 -5.15
CA GLY A 48 8.73 -28.20 -4.10
C GLY A 48 9.68 -27.15 -3.54
N GLN A 49 10.92 -27.49 -3.27
CA GLN A 49 11.92 -26.54 -2.79
C GLN A 49 12.13 -25.37 -3.76
N LEU A 50 12.19 -25.63 -5.07
CA LEU A 50 12.37 -24.58 -6.06
C LEU A 50 11.09 -23.72 -6.23
N PHE A 51 9.95 -24.35 -6.54
CA PHE A 51 8.74 -23.62 -6.90
C PHE A 51 8.02 -23.01 -5.68
N ILE A 52 7.91 -23.78 -4.59
CA ILE A 52 7.18 -23.30 -3.40
C ILE A 52 8.05 -22.35 -2.60
N TRP A 53 9.23 -22.75 -2.18
CA TRP A 53 10.05 -21.98 -1.24
C TRP A 53 10.77 -20.80 -1.89
N GLN A 54 11.24 -20.92 -3.14
CA GLN A 54 12.01 -19.86 -3.79
C GLN A 54 11.13 -18.89 -4.60
N ILE A 55 10.00 -19.34 -5.16
CA ILE A 55 9.20 -18.54 -6.06
C ILE A 55 7.85 -18.15 -5.44
N ARG A 56 7.03 -19.15 -5.01
CA ARG A 56 5.65 -18.88 -4.60
C ARG A 56 5.55 -18.26 -3.21
N LEU A 57 6.35 -18.71 -2.26
CA LEU A 57 6.30 -18.24 -0.88
C LEU A 57 6.61 -16.74 -0.78
N PRO A 58 7.74 -16.20 -1.32
CA PRO A 58 8.00 -14.77 -1.25
C PRO A 58 6.90 -13.94 -1.93
N ARG A 59 6.36 -14.39 -3.07
CA ARG A 59 5.24 -13.73 -3.74
C ARG A 59 3.98 -13.72 -2.88
N THR A 60 3.62 -14.85 -2.30
CA THR A 60 2.43 -14.97 -1.43
C THR A 60 2.56 -14.08 -0.19
N LEU A 61 3.74 -14.01 0.42
CA LEU A 61 4.02 -13.11 1.54
C LEU A 61 3.91 -11.64 1.13
N ALA A 62 4.46 -11.29 -0.04
CA ALA A 62 4.37 -9.92 -0.55
C ALA A 62 2.92 -9.54 -0.84
N VAL A 63 2.13 -10.40 -1.48
CA VAL A 63 0.70 -10.16 -1.73
C VAL A 63 -0.05 -9.93 -0.43
N LEU A 64 0.20 -10.74 0.59
CA LEU A 64 -0.43 -10.61 1.91
C LEU A 64 -0.10 -9.26 2.55
N LEU A 65 1.18 -8.90 2.60
CA LEU A 65 1.65 -7.68 3.26
C LEU A 65 1.23 -6.41 2.50
N VAL A 66 1.35 -6.42 1.17
CA VAL A 66 0.91 -5.30 0.32
C VAL A 66 -0.60 -5.15 0.40
N GLY A 67 -1.36 -6.24 0.34
CA GLY A 67 -2.81 -6.23 0.51
C GLY A 67 -3.22 -5.63 1.86
N ALA A 68 -2.58 -6.07 2.95
CA ALA A 68 -2.83 -5.51 4.29
C ALA A 68 -2.45 -4.02 4.38
N ALA A 69 -1.33 -3.62 3.77
CA ALA A 69 -0.87 -2.23 3.77
C ALA A 69 -1.83 -1.30 3.01
N LEU A 70 -2.28 -1.72 1.83
CA LEU A 70 -3.23 -0.95 1.03
C LEU A 70 -4.61 -0.92 1.68
N ALA A 71 -5.05 -2.02 2.29
CA ALA A 71 -6.27 -2.09 3.07
C ALA A 71 -6.30 -1.09 4.23
N LEU A 72 -5.27 -1.14 5.09
CA LEU A 72 -5.15 -0.20 6.20
C LEU A 72 -4.99 1.25 5.72
N SER A 73 -4.26 1.47 4.63
CA SER A 73 -4.15 2.79 4.01
C SER A 73 -5.52 3.31 3.54
N GLY A 74 -6.35 2.44 2.95
CA GLY A 74 -7.72 2.76 2.58
C GLY A 74 -8.57 3.14 3.79
N ALA A 75 -8.57 2.31 4.84
CA ALA A 75 -9.30 2.58 6.08
C ALA A 75 -8.88 3.91 6.73
N ILE A 76 -7.57 4.21 6.75
CA ILE A 76 -7.06 5.52 7.22
C ILE A 76 -7.63 6.66 6.38
N MET A 77 -7.61 6.52 5.06
CA MET A 77 -8.08 7.56 4.15
C MET A 77 -9.58 7.79 4.29
N GLN A 78 -10.37 6.73 4.39
CA GLN A 78 -11.81 6.82 4.61
C GLN A 78 -12.13 7.52 5.94
N ALA A 79 -11.41 7.20 7.01
CA ALA A 79 -11.57 7.87 8.29
C ALA A 79 -11.12 9.35 8.27
N LEU A 80 -9.98 9.67 7.62
CA LEU A 80 -9.45 11.03 7.53
C LEU A 80 -10.32 11.97 6.69
N PHE A 81 -10.93 11.46 5.63
CA PHE A 81 -11.71 12.25 4.69
C PHE A 81 -13.22 12.16 4.91
N GLU A 82 -13.65 11.40 5.93
CA GLU A 82 -15.06 11.13 6.21
C GLU A 82 -15.82 10.71 4.93
N ASN A 83 -15.13 9.97 4.07
CA ASN A 83 -15.63 9.56 2.76
C ASN A 83 -15.29 8.08 2.51
N PRO A 84 -16.31 7.21 2.37
CA PRO A 84 -16.09 5.78 2.11
C PRO A 84 -15.45 5.49 0.74
N LEU A 85 -15.40 6.47 -0.16
CA LEU A 85 -14.77 6.35 -1.48
C LEU A 85 -13.33 6.90 -1.50
N ALA A 86 -12.80 7.30 -0.33
CA ALA A 86 -11.41 7.76 -0.28
C ALA A 86 -10.43 6.60 -0.37
N GLU A 87 -9.44 6.75 -1.25
CA GLU A 87 -8.35 5.78 -1.43
C GLU A 87 -6.97 6.47 -1.35
N PRO A 88 -5.91 5.72 -1.05
CA PRO A 88 -4.55 6.29 -0.95
C PRO A 88 -4.04 6.96 -2.22
N GLY A 89 -4.49 6.52 -3.39
CA GLY A 89 -4.16 7.10 -4.69
C GLY A 89 -4.50 8.58 -4.80
N LEU A 90 -5.57 9.03 -4.10
CA LEU A 90 -6.01 10.43 -4.09
C LEU A 90 -4.97 11.39 -3.46
N LEU A 91 -4.03 10.90 -2.67
CA LEU A 91 -2.94 11.71 -2.13
C LEU A 91 -1.78 11.90 -3.11
N GLY A 92 -1.83 11.31 -4.30
CA GLY A 92 -0.74 11.36 -5.28
C GLY A 92 0.53 10.58 -4.87
N VAL A 93 0.49 9.84 -3.77
CA VAL A 93 1.65 9.13 -3.22
C VAL A 93 2.15 8.04 -4.17
N SER A 94 1.24 7.25 -4.74
CA SER A 94 1.58 6.21 -5.72
C SER A 94 2.25 6.81 -6.96
N ASN A 95 1.72 7.93 -7.45
CA ASN A 95 2.32 8.64 -8.59
C ASN A 95 3.69 9.23 -8.24
N GLY A 96 3.87 9.70 -6.99
CA GLY A 96 5.17 10.13 -6.48
C GLY A 96 6.19 9.00 -6.46
N ALA A 97 5.80 7.80 -6.03
CA ALA A 97 6.63 6.62 -6.12
C ALA A 97 7.03 6.30 -7.57
N GLY A 98 6.08 6.43 -8.51
CA GLY A 98 6.32 6.28 -9.94
C GLY A 98 7.35 7.28 -10.47
N VAL A 99 7.23 8.55 -10.12
CA VAL A 99 8.21 9.58 -10.51
C VAL A 99 9.60 9.24 -9.95
N GLY A 100 9.71 8.82 -8.69
CA GLY A 100 10.97 8.40 -8.09
C GLY A 100 11.61 7.23 -8.84
N LEU A 101 10.81 6.22 -9.18
CA LEU A 101 11.28 5.05 -9.94
C LEU A 101 11.73 5.45 -11.35
N ILE A 102 10.93 6.21 -12.09
CA ILE A 102 11.24 6.67 -13.45
C ILE A 102 12.52 7.50 -13.46
N ALA A 103 12.65 8.43 -12.52
CA ALA A 103 13.88 9.21 -12.38
C ALA A 103 15.10 8.31 -12.16
N ALA A 104 14.98 7.27 -11.34
CA ALA A 104 16.05 6.30 -11.10
C ALA A 104 16.40 5.50 -12.37
N VAL A 105 15.40 5.05 -13.14
CA VAL A 105 15.61 4.31 -14.39
C VAL A 105 16.34 5.20 -15.43
N LEU A 106 15.87 6.44 -15.64
CA LEU A 106 16.43 7.36 -16.62
C LEU A 106 17.85 7.81 -16.23
N LEU A 107 18.06 8.21 -14.96
CA LEU A 107 19.36 8.68 -14.49
C LEU A 107 20.36 7.53 -14.33
N GLY A 108 19.89 6.35 -13.97
CA GLY A 108 20.70 5.15 -13.80
C GLY A 108 21.02 4.42 -15.11
N LYS A 109 20.47 4.84 -16.26
CA LYS A 109 20.68 4.22 -17.58
C LYS A 109 20.50 2.68 -17.55
N GLY A 110 19.53 2.20 -16.80
CA GLY A 110 19.22 0.78 -16.67
C GLY A 110 20.24 -0.07 -15.88
N VAL A 111 21.24 0.54 -15.23
CA VAL A 111 22.30 -0.16 -14.50
C VAL A 111 22.00 -0.30 -13.00
N LEU A 112 20.97 0.39 -12.49
CA LEU A 112 20.68 0.39 -11.07
C LEU A 112 20.12 -0.97 -10.61
N PRO A 113 20.60 -1.50 -9.47
CA PRO A 113 20.07 -2.73 -8.91
C PRO A 113 18.64 -2.52 -8.39
N GLY A 114 17.84 -3.60 -8.35
CA GLY A 114 16.41 -3.53 -7.96
C GLY A 114 16.14 -2.90 -6.59
N TRP A 115 17.05 -3.09 -5.62
CA TRP A 115 16.93 -2.44 -4.32
C TRP A 115 17.02 -0.90 -4.39
N ALA A 116 17.87 -0.37 -5.28
CA ALA A 116 18.00 1.08 -5.46
C ALA A 116 16.76 1.67 -6.12
N LEU A 117 16.17 0.98 -7.09
CA LEU A 117 14.89 1.35 -7.69
C LEU A 117 13.78 1.40 -6.63
N GLY A 118 13.71 0.41 -5.76
CA GLY A 118 12.77 0.38 -4.64
C GLY A 118 12.95 1.57 -3.69
N LEU A 119 14.19 1.90 -3.32
CA LEU A 119 14.48 3.07 -2.47
C LEU A 119 14.08 4.39 -3.14
N CYS A 120 14.32 4.54 -4.44
CA CYS A 120 13.91 5.74 -5.18
C CYS A 120 12.38 5.86 -5.26
N ALA A 121 11.65 4.76 -5.43
CA ALA A 121 10.19 4.76 -5.38
C ALA A 121 9.68 5.18 -3.99
N ILE A 122 10.22 4.63 -2.92
CA ILE A 122 9.88 5.03 -1.53
C ILE A 122 10.20 6.50 -1.30
N PHE A 123 11.37 6.96 -1.73
CA PHE A 123 11.76 8.36 -1.61
C PHE A 123 10.78 9.29 -2.33
N GLY A 124 10.38 8.96 -3.56
CA GLY A 124 9.38 9.69 -4.33
C GLY A 124 8.03 9.77 -3.62
N ALA A 125 7.55 8.65 -3.06
CA ALA A 125 6.33 8.60 -2.25
C ALA A 125 6.41 9.50 -1.01
N LEU A 126 7.50 9.42 -0.26
CA LEU A 126 7.71 10.23 0.94
C LEU A 126 7.89 11.71 0.61
N LEU A 127 8.53 12.03 -0.51
CA LEU A 127 8.68 13.41 -0.98
C LEU A 127 7.31 14.05 -1.25
N ILE A 128 6.43 13.38 -1.99
CA ILE A 128 5.06 13.86 -2.22
C ILE A 128 4.30 13.96 -0.89
N THR A 129 4.42 12.98 -0.03
CA THR A 129 3.83 13.03 1.33
C THR A 129 4.32 14.23 2.12
N PHE A 130 5.62 14.52 2.09
CA PHE A 130 6.22 15.68 2.75
C PHE A 130 5.71 17.00 2.15
N ILE A 131 5.68 17.13 0.83
CA ILE A 131 5.14 18.30 0.15
C ILE A 131 3.69 18.52 0.56
N LEU A 132 2.88 17.48 0.56
CA LEU A 132 1.48 17.51 0.97
C LEU A 132 1.32 18.01 2.41
N LEU A 133 2.12 17.50 3.34
CA LEU A 133 2.11 17.92 4.74
C LEU A 133 2.62 19.36 4.91
N ARG A 134 3.55 19.81 4.06
CA ARG A 134 4.05 21.19 4.08
C ARG A 134 2.95 22.18 3.68
N PHE A 135 2.15 21.83 2.67
CA PHE A 135 0.97 22.61 2.30
C PHE A 135 -0.12 22.55 3.39
N ALA A 136 -0.25 21.43 4.10
CA ALA A 136 -1.23 21.23 5.16
C ALA A 136 -0.94 22.03 6.46
N ARG A 137 0.21 22.67 6.60
CA ARG A 137 0.65 23.30 7.86
C ARG A 137 -0.19 24.50 8.35
N ARG A 138 -1.01 25.13 7.49
CA ARG A 138 -1.79 26.31 7.85
C ARG A 138 -3.28 26.10 7.62
N HIS A 139 -4.00 25.52 8.59
CA HIS A 139 -5.47 25.46 8.63
C HIS A 139 -6.14 24.81 7.40
N LEU A 140 -5.56 23.74 6.86
CA LEU A 140 -6.20 23.04 5.75
C LEU A 140 -7.36 22.18 6.27
N SER A 141 -8.54 22.48 5.74
CA SER A 141 -9.67 21.53 5.79
C SER A 141 -9.28 20.26 5.05
N THR A 142 -9.90 19.16 5.42
CA THR A 142 -9.73 17.85 4.79
C THR A 142 -9.88 17.91 3.26
N SER A 143 -10.84 18.71 2.77
CA SER A 143 -11.05 18.93 1.33
C SER A 143 -9.86 19.58 0.62
N ARG A 144 -9.17 20.55 1.25
CA ARG A 144 -7.98 21.17 0.64
C ARG A 144 -6.80 20.22 0.57
N LEU A 145 -6.65 19.35 1.57
CA LEU A 145 -5.63 18.30 1.56
C LEU A 145 -5.85 17.33 0.38
N LEU A 146 -7.12 16.93 0.17
CA LEU A 146 -7.52 16.08 -0.96
C LEU A 146 -7.22 16.76 -2.30
N LEU A 147 -7.64 18.01 -2.47
CA LEU A 147 -7.39 18.77 -3.71
C LEU A 147 -5.89 18.92 -4.00
N ALA A 148 -5.09 19.20 -2.97
CA ALA A 148 -3.64 19.27 -3.11
C ALA A 148 -3.04 17.91 -3.52
N GLY A 149 -3.54 16.81 -2.95
CA GLY A 149 -3.13 15.45 -3.31
C GLY A 149 -3.44 15.12 -4.77
N VAL A 150 -4.66 15.40 -5.22
CA VAL A 150 -5.08 15.21 -6.61
C VAL A 150 -4.23 16.06 -7.56
N ALA A 151 -4.00 17.34 -7.26
CA ALA A 151 -3.17 18.21 -8.07
C ALA A 151 -1.72 17.70 -8.18
N LEU A 152 -1.11 17.27 -7.06
CA LEU A 152 0.22 16.67 -7.05
C LEU A 152 0.23 15.36 -7.84
N GLY A 153 -0.81 14.54 -7.73
CA GLY A 153 -0.98 13.31 -8.51
C GLY A 153 -1.00 13.57 -10.01
N ILE A 154 -1.72 14.58 -10.47
CA ILE A 154 -1.78 14.99 -11.89
C ILE A 154 -0.39 15.47 -12.35
N ILE A 155 0.30 16.28 -11.55
CA ILE A 155 1.65 16.75 -11.89
C ILE A 155 2.61 15.57 -12.01
N CYS A 156 2.58 14.63 -11.06
CA CYS A 156 3.40 13.42 -11.11
C CYS A 156 3.08 12.57 -12.34
N SER A 157 1.80 12.39 -12.69
CA SER A 157 1.39 11.66 -13.90
C SER A 157 1.90 12.34 -15.17
N ALA A 158 1.83 13.66 -15.25
CA ALA A 158 2.38 14.42 -16.36
C ALA A 158 3.90 14.25 -16.49
N LEU A 159 4.63 14.31 -15.36
CA LEU A 159 6.08 14.05 -15.32
C LEU A 159 6.41 12.62 -15.77
N MET A 160 5.64 11.63 -15.36
CA MET A 160 5.83 10.24 -15.80
C MET A 160 5.61 10.11 -17.32
N THR A 161 4.54 10.69 -17.84
CA THR A 161 4.26 10.68 -19.30
C THR A 161 5.39 11.34 -20.08
N TRP A 162 5.88 12.47 -19.59
CA TRP A 162 6.99 13.19 -20.20
C TRP A 162 8.29 12.37 -20.17
N ALA A 163 8.58 11.73 -19.06
CA ALA A 163 9.74 10.84 -18.91
C ALA A 163 9.68 9.64 -19.87
N VAL A 164 8.51 9.05 -20.08
CA VAL A 164 8.28 7.97 -21.06
C VAL A 164 8.64 8.43 -22.48
N TYR A 165 8.32 9.66 -22.83
CA TYR A 165 8.64 10.20 -24.15
C TYR A 165 10.16 10.23 -24.45
N PHE A 166 10.99 10.48 -23.43
CA PHE A 166 12.45 10.51 -23.56
C PHE A 166 13.13 9.16 -23.24
N SER A 167 12.36 8.12 -22.96
CA SER A 167 12.88 6.81 -22.58
C SER A 167 13.41 6.03 -23.77
N THR A 168 14.46 5.23 -23.55
CA THR A 168 14.90 4.21 -24.51
C THR A 168 13.91 3.05 -24.58
N SER A 169 14.00 2.20 -25.62
CA SER A 169 13.12 1.02 -25.76
C SER A 169 13.24 0.02 -24.59
N PHE A 170 14.39 -0.03 -23.93
CA PHE A 170 14.62 -0.88 -22.77
C PHE A 170 13.95 -0.29 -21.52
N ASP A 171 14.18 0.99 -21.25
CA ASP A 171 13.58 1.72 -20.14
C ASP A 171 12.05 1.72 -20.24
N LEU A 172 11.53 1.91 -21.47
CA LEU A 172 10.09 1.88 -21.72
C LEU A 172 9.46 0.54 -21.33
N ARG A 173 10.08 -0.60 -21.66
CA ARG A 173 9.59 -1.91 -21.26
C ARG A 173 9.55 -2.06 -19.74
N GLN A 174 10.60 -1.66 -19.04
CA GLN A 174 10.67 -1.74 -17.59
C GLN A 174 9.59 -0.88 -16.93
N LEU A 175 9.37 0.33 -17.46
CA LEU A 175 8.31 1.22 -17.00
C LEU A 175 6.91 0.67 -17.25
N MET A 176 6.67 0.06 -18.41
CA MET A 176 5.39 -0.58 -18.71
C MET A 176 5.09 -1.74 -17.77
N TYR A 177 6.05 -2.61 -17.49
CA TYR A 177 5.91 -3.67 -16.50
C TYR A 177 5.54 -3.13 -15.12
N TRP A 178 6.21 -2.06 -14.70
CA TRP A 178 5.92 -1.43 -13.43
C TRP A 178 4.52 -0.78 -13.41
N MET A 179 4.12 -0.09 -14.49
CA MET A 179 2.78 0.52 -14.60
C MET A 179 1.65 -0.51 -14.62
N MET A 180 1.88 -1.69 -15.16
CA MET A 180 0.91 -2.78 -15.11
C MET A 180 0.69 -3.30 -13.69
N GLY A 181 1.68 -3.17 -12.83
CA GLY A 181 1.66 -3.71 -11.47
C GLY A 181 1.62 -5.23 -11.43
N GLY A 182 2.17 -5.82 -10.41
CA GLY A 182 2.13 -7.26 -10.22
C GLY A 182 3.27 -7.79 -9.36
N PHE A 183 3.13 -9.05 -8.95
CA PHE A 183 4.08 -9.72 -8.05
C PHE A 183 5.00 -10.70 -8.80
N GLY A 184 4.99 -10.69 -10.14
CA GLY A 184 5.75 -11.65 -10.95
C GLY A 184 7.26 -11.61 -10.73
N GLY A 185 7.81 -10.43 -10.43
CA GLY A 185 9.25 -10.22 -10.18
C GLY A 185 9.67 -10.29 -8.71
N VAL A 186 8.75 -10.62 -7.80
CA VAL A 186 9.06 -10.66 -6.36
C VAL A 186 9.78 -11.95 -5.99
N ASP A 187 10.92 -11.80 -5.32
CA ASP A 187 11.74 -12.86 -4.78
C ASP A 187 12.25 -12.54 -3.35
N TRP A 188 13.11 -13.38 -2.78
CA TRP A 188 13.68 -13.17 -1.45
C TRP A 188 14.61 -11.95 -1.35
N GLN A 189 15.13 -11.42 -2.46
CA GLN A 189 15.94 -10.21 -2.42
C GLN A 189 15.17 -8.98 -1.95
N GLN A 190 13.82 -8.99 -2.09
CA GLN A 190 12.95 -7.92 -1.63
C GLN A 190 12.39 -8.15 -0.22
N LEU A 191 12.87 -9.15 0.52
CA LEU A 191 12.44 -9.43 1.89
C LEU A 191 12.57 -8.20 2.80
N TRP A 192 13.58 -7.36 2.61
CA TRP A 192 13.77 -6.14 3.38
C TRP A 192 12.61 -5.14 3.22
N LEU A 193 12.00 -5.05 2.02
CA LEU A 193 10.80 -4.24 1.78
C LEU A 193 9.59 -4.81 2.53
N MET A 194 9.45 -6.13 2.52
CA MET A 194 8.37 -6.80 3.27
C MET A 194 8.51 -6.54 4.76
N ILE A 195 9.73 -6.65 5.31
CA ILE A 195 10.02 -6.35 6.71
C ILE A 195 9.78 -4.86 7.01
N ALA A 196 10.09 -3.96 6.09
CA ALA A 196 9.88 -2.53 6.26
C ALA A 196 8.38 -2.13 6.37
N LEU A 197 7.45 -2.95 5.91
CA LEU A 197 6.01 -2.76 6.11
C LEU A 197 5.55 -3.10 7.53
N LEU A 198 6.13 -4.13 8.15
CA LEU A 198 5.64 -4.69 9.41
C LEU A 198 5.54 -3.69 10.56
N PRO A 199 6.53 -2.82 10.85
CA PRO A 199 6.45 -1.89 11.98
C PRO A 199 5.26 -0.92 11.84
N VAL A 200 5.02 -0.41 10.63
CA VAL A 200 3.94 0.55 10.39
C VAL A 200 2.58 -0.15 10.40
N LEU A 201 2.48 -1.36 9.82
CA LEU A 201 1.27 -2.18 9.90
C LEU A 201 0.89 -2.46 11.36
N CYS A 202 1.83 -2.97 12.15
CA CYS A 202 1.61 -3.24 13.58
C CYS A 202 1.23 -1.97 14.34
N TRP A 203 1.93 -0.85 14.08
CA TRP A 203 1.62 0.41 14.73
C TRP A 203 0.19 0.88 14.40
N VAL A 204 -0.23 0.87 13.14
CA VAL A 204 -1.58 1.28 12.73
C VAL A 204 -2.65 0.38 13.36
N CYS A 205 -2.44 -0.95 13.38
CA CYS A 205 -3.37 -1.88 14.01
C CYS A 205 -3.54 -1.60 15.52
N LEU A 206 -2.48 -1.18 16.21
CA LEU A 206 -2.54 -0.82 17.62
C LEU A 206 -3.24 0.54 17.87
N GLN A 207 -3.37 1.38 16.84
CA GLN A 207 -4.01 2.71 16.93
C GLN A 207 -5.49 2.69 16.53
N SER A 208 -6.21 1.63 16.86
CA SER A 208 -7.64 1.48 16.53
C SER A 208 -8.52 2.58 17.17
N GLN A 209 -8.18 3.03 18.38
CA GLN A 209 -8.96 4.04 19.10
C GLN A 209 -8.95 5.41 18.40
N PRO A 210 -7.80 6.02 18.04
CA PRO A 210 -7.77 7.24 17.25
C PRO A 210 -8.48 7.13 15.89
N LEU A 211 -8.34 6.00 15.21
CA LEU A 211 -9.02 5.77 13.92
C LEU A 211 -10.54 5.73 14.09
N ASN A 212 -11.05 5.04 15.12
CA ASN A 212 -12.47 5.02 15.42
C ASN A 212 -13.01 6.40 15.78
N LEU A 213 -12.25 7.22 16.51
CA LEU A 213 -12.64 8.59 16.82
C LEU A 213 -12.69 9.46 15.57
N LEU A 214 -11.74 9.33 14.66
CA LEU A 214 -11.74 10.04 13.38
C LEU A 214 -12.92 9.64 12.50
N ALA A 215 -13.32 8.38 12.51
CA ALA A 215 -14.48 7.88 11.76
C ALA A 215 -15.83 8.46 12.25
N LEU A 216 -15.87 9.03 13.48
CA LEU A 216 -17.03 9.77 14.01
C LEU A 216 -17.11 11.21 13.50
N GLY A 217 -16.14 11.64 12.72
CA GLY A 217 -16.02 12.99 12.19
C GLY A 217 -15.11 13.90 13.02
N GLU A 218 -14.57 14.92 12.35
CA GLU A 218 -13.56 15.85 12.91
C GLU A 218 -14.05 16.56 14.18
N VAL A 219 -15.31 17.02 14.18
CA VAL A 219 -15.88 17.77 15.31
C VAL A 219 -15.98 16.87 16.54
N SER A 220 -16.51 15.66 16.35
CA SER A 220 -16.66 14.68 17.42
C SER A 220 -15.30 14.24 17.99
N ALA A 221 -14.34 13.95 17.11
CA ALA A 221 -13.01 13.54 17.51
C ALA A 221 -12.30 14.63 18.33
N ARG A 222 -12.47 15.91 17.96
CA ARG A 222 -11.92 17.06 18.71
C ARG A 222 -12.58 17.20 20.07
N GLN A 223 -13.90 17.07 20.16
CA GLN A 223 -14.63 17.15 21.44
C GLN A 223 -14.22 16.02 22.39
N LEU A 224 -13.87 14.85 21.86
CA LEU A 224 -13.36 13.70 22.62
C LEU A 224 -11.86 13.82 22.95
N GLY A 225 -11.23 14.97 22.68
CA GLY A 225 -9.85 15.26 23.10
C GLY A 225 -8.76 14.76 22.15
N LEU A 226 -9.11 14.30 20.92
CA LEU A 226 -8.10 13.84 19.97
C LEU A 226 -7.31 15.02 19.39
N PRO A 227 -5.96 15.06 19.47
CA PRO A 227 -5.14 16.09 18.85
C PRO A 227 -5.06 15.86 17.33
N LEU A 228 -6.09 16.34 16.60
CA LEU A 228 -6.30 16.10 15.18
C LEU A 228 -5.09 16.41 14.30
N TRP A 229 -4.39 17.53 14.58
CA TRP A 229 -3.22 17.93 13.81
C TRP A 229 -2.08 16.90 13.87
N LEU A 230 -1.85 16.31 15.03
CA LEU A 230 -0.83 15.29 15.22
C LEU A 230 -1.22 13.99 14.50
N TRP A 231 -2.46 13.53 14.74
CA TRP A 231 -2.95 12.27 14.17
C TRP A 231 -3.05 12.32 12.65
N ARG A 232 -3.50 13.43 12.07
CA ARG A 232 -3.49 13.62 10.62
C ARG A 232 -2.10 13.44 10.03
N LYS A 233 -1.08 14.08 10.61
CA LYS A 233 0.30 13.94 10.13
C LYS A 233 0.79 12.51 10.23
N LEU A 234 0.64 11.88 11.38
CA LEU A 234 1.11 10.52 11.61
C LEU A 234 0.46 9.55 10.64
N LEU A 235 -0.85 9.65 10.45
CA LEU A 235 -1.61 8.77 9.56
C LEU A 235 -1.27 9.01 8.08
N VAL A 236 -1.09 10.27 7.66
CA VAL A 236 -0.66 10.57 6.28
C VAL A 236 0.76 10.08 6.02
N VAL A 237 1.68 10.20 6.97
CA VAL A 237 3.05 9.62 6.85
C VAL A 237 3.00 8.11 6.80
N ALA A 238 2.21 7.46 7.67
CA ALA A 238 2.03 6.01 7.67
C ALA A 238 1.46 5.52 6.34
N THR A 239 0.44 6.21 5.79
CA THR A 239 -0.11 5.92 4.46
C THR A 239 0.96 6.10 3.38
N GLY A 240 1.71 7.19 3.41
CA GLY A 240 2.80 7.45 2.48
C GLY A 240 3.87 6.36 2.49
N TRP A 241 4.24 5.89 3.66
CA TRP A 241 5.18 4.77 3.82
C TRP A 241 4.61 3.46 3.28
N MET A 242 3.41 3.06 3.73
CA MET A 242 2.77 1.82 3.33
C MET A 242 2.56 1.75 1.81
N VAL A 243 2.04 2.82 1.21
CA VAL A 243 1.83 2.91 -0.25
C VAL A 243 3.18 2.94 -0.99
N GLY A 244 4.15 3.73 -0.52
CA GLY A 244 5.47 3.81 -1.17
C GLY A 244 6.19 2.46 -1.23
N VAL A 245 6.20 1.72 -0.11
CA VAL A 245 6.79 0.38 -0.06
C VAL A 245 5.98 -0.62 -0.89
N SER A 246 4.64 -0.53 -0.87
CA SER A 246 3.77 -1.40 -1.68
C SER A 246 4.02 -1.21 -3.18
N VAL A 247 4.16 0.04 -3.61
CA VAL A 247 4.48 0.39 -5.00
C VAL A 247 5.90 -0.05 -5.39
N ALA A 248 6.86 0.03 -4.47
CA ALA A 248 8.22 -0.50 -4.70
C ALA A 248 8.24 -2.02 -4.88
N LEU A 249 7.37 -2.75 -4.17
CA LEU A 249 7.25 -4.22 -4.26
C LEU A 249 6.47 -4.70 -5.49
N ALA A 250 5.36 -4.03 -5.80
CA ALA A 250 4.34 -4.56 -6.69
C ALA A 250 3.99 -3.64 -7.86
N GLY A 251 4.65 -2.48 -7.99
CA GLY A 251 4.32 -1.49 -9.00
C GLY A 251 3.01 -0.76 -8.71
N ALA A 252 2.41 -0.20 -9.76
CA ALA A 252 1.20 0.59 -9.64
C ALA A 252 -0.03 -0.30 -9.42
N ILE A 253 -0.40 -0.53 -8.16
CA ILE A 253 -1.63 -1.23 -7.78
C ILE A 253 -2.59 -0.22 -7.15
N GLY A 254 -3.77 -0.05 -7.75
CA GLY A 254 -4.82 0.84 -7.28
C GLY A 254 -6.09 0.11 -6.85
N PHE A 255 -7.05 0.86 -6.30
CA PHE A 255 -8.40 0.43 -5.94
C PHE A 255 -8.54 -0.59 -4.81
N ILE A 256 -7.49 -1.21 -4.31
CA ILE A 256 -7.59 -2.17 -3.21
C ILE A 256 -8.11 -1.50 -1.94
N GLY A 257 -7.63 -0.30 -1.64
CA GLY A 257 -8.05 0.47 -0.47
C GLY A 257 -9.49 1.00 -0.55
N LEU A 258 -10.12 0.97 -1.72
CA LEU A 258 -11.51 1.39 -1.92
C LEU A 258 -12.51 0.29 -1.54
N VAL A 259 -12.15 -0.97 -1.74
CA VAL A 259 -13.05 -2.13 -1.62
C VAL A 259 -13.28 -2.54 -0.15
N ILE A 260 -12.53 -1.96 0.77
CA ILE A 260 -12.56 -2.27 2.20
C ILE A 260 -13.45 -1.27 2.92
#